data_392f05f61cc3b91ed65dbc6dd75d2a82
#
_entry.id   392f05f61cc3b91ed65dbc6dd75d2a82
#
_cell.length_a   1.000
_cell.length_b   1.000
_cell.length_c   1.000
_cell.angle_alpha   90.00
_cell.angle_beta   90.00
_cell.angle_gamma   90.00
#
_symmetry.space_group_name_H-M   'P 1'
#
loop_
_entity.id
_entity.type
_entity.pdbx_description
1 polymer ?
#
loop_
_entity_poly.entity_id
_entity_poly.type
_entity_poly.pdbx_seq_one_letter_code
_entity_poly.pdbx_strand_id
1 'polypeptide(L)'
;GADVVVVGALYQDLSGLTDPVELTSSGQSAPADTVLTSQCPDADAAAAESMAGSRGSVQLGEGTDATGCFPIAQGEDRTGYAYAIDATGGGGALRVIADADVITNSRLAEAGHAALAIRALGHHEHVVWFDASQQQIPTVWDTVSTPPWMPVLLAQGVVIVCALAVVRGRRFGRIVAEDLPVVVHAAE
;
A
#
# COMPACT_ATOMS: atom_id res chain seq x y z
N GLY A 1 -4.40 -26.60 -8.73
CA GLY A 1 -3.82 -25.26 -8.61
C GLY A 1 -3.47 -24.96 -7.17
N ALA A 2 -2.72 -23.92 -6.92
CA ALA A 2 -2.47 -23.40 -5.59
C ALA A 2 -3.42 -22.22 -5.36
N ASP A 3 -3.95 -22.12 -4.14
CA ASP A 3 -4.72 -20.96 -3.72
C ASP A 3 -3.77 -19.90 -3.14
N VAL A 4 -4.11 -18.65 -3.33
CA VAL A 4 -3.41 -17.50 -2.74
C VAL A 4 -4.37 -16.82 -1.77
N VAL A 5 -3.93 -16.62 -0.54
CA VAL A 5 -4.69 -15.88 0.46
C VAL A 5 -3.92 -14.62 0.84
N VAL A 6 -4.49 -13.47 0.55
CA VAL A 6 -3.95 -12.16 0.95
C VAL A 6 -4.67 -11.72 2.22
N VAL A 7 -3.90 -11.39 3.25
CA VAL A 7 -4.42 -10.92 4.53
C VAL A 7 -3.91 -9.50 4.78
N GLY A 8 -4.83 -8.56 5.01
CA GLY A 8 -4.48 -7.15 5.18
C GLY A 8 -4.28 -6.43 3.85
N ALA A 9 -5.27 -6.47 2.98
CA ALA A 9 -5.19 -5.84 1.65
C ALA A 9 -5.18 -4.30 1.68
N LEU A 10 -5.37 -3.67 2.84
CA LEU A 10 -5.33 -2.22 2.95
C LEU A 10 -3.95 -1.69 2.49
N TYR A 11 -3.97 -0.80 1.50
CA TYR A 11 -2.78 -0.25 0.84
C TYR A 11 -1.90 -1.27 0.07
N GLN A 12 -2.39 -2.48 -0.15
CA GLN A 12 -1.70 -3.46 -0.99
C GLN A 12 -2.09 -3.27 -2.46
N ASP A 13 -1.10 -3.39 -3.33
CA ASP A 13 -1.33 -3.48 -4.78
C ASP A 13 -1.59 -4.95 -5.14
N LEU A 14 -2.81 -5.24 -5.55
CA LEU A 14 -3.23 -6.59 -5.95
C LEU A 14 -3.02 -6.87 -7.44
N SER A 15 -2.57 -5.88 -8.22
CA SER A 15 -2.46 -5.97 -9.68
C SER A 15 -1.52 -7.07 -10.20
N GLY A 16 -0.64 -7.58 -9.34
CA GLY A 16 0.23 -8.72 -9.67
C GLY A 16 -0.41 -10.10 -9.41
N LEU A 17 -1.55 -10.15 -8.72
CA LEU A 17 -2.24 -11.37 -8.31
C LEU A 17 -3.54 -11.58 -9.06
N THR A 18 -4.19 -10.51 -9.46
CA THR A 18 -5.42 -10.49 -10.23
C THR A 18 -5.34 -9.38 -11.28
N ASP A 19 -6.27 -9.35 -12.22
CA ASP A 19 -6.43 -8.20 -13.11
C ASP A 19 -6.77 -6.97 -12.24
N PRO A 20 -6.09 -5.82 -12.42
CA PRO A 20 -6.35 -4.60 -11.64
C PRO A 20 -7.79 -4.09 -11.73
N VAL A 21 -8.53 -4.52 -12.74
CA VAL A 21 -9.95 -4.20 -12.91
C VAL A 21 -10.85 -5.06 -12.01
N GLU A 22 -10.36 -6.22 -11.55
CA GLU A 22 -11.21 -7.19 -10.82
C GLU A 22 -11.26 -6.91 -9.32
N LEU A 23 -10.11 -6.72 -8.68
CA LEU A 23 -10.03 -6.46 -7.24
C LEU A 23 -9.13 -5.27 -6.93
N THR A 24 -9.66 -4.32 -6.18
CA THR A 24 -8.90 -3.14 -5.73
C THR A 24 -9.05 -2.96 -4.22
N SER A 25 -7.94 -2.77 -3.51
CA SER A 25 -8.01 -2.43 -2.08
C SER A 25 -8.54 -1.02 -1.86
N SER A 26 -9.30 -0.83 -0.78
CA SER A 26 -9.91 0.45 -0.43
C SER A 26 -9.79 0.73 1.06
N GLY A 27 -9.68 2.00 1.40
CA GLY A 27 -9.69 2.48 2.79
C GLY A 27 -11.07 2.55 3.43
N GLN A 28 -12.13 2.07 2.78
CA GLN A 28 -13.45 1.97 3.40
C GLN A 28 -13.39 1.01 4.59
N SER A 29 -13.99 1.40 5.71
CA SER A 29 -13.91 0.63 6.95
C SER A 29 -15.28 0.55 7.62
N ALA A 30 -15.48 -0.51 8.40
CA ALA A 30 -16.59 -0.66 9.32
C ALA A 30 -16.06 -0.68 10.75
N PRO A 31 -16.65 0.09 11.70
CA PRO A 31 -16.26 0.05 13.11
C PRO A 31 -16.30 -1.36 13.69
N ALA A 32 -15.46 -1.64 14.70
CA ALA A 32 -15.33 -2.98 15.27
C ALA A 32 -16.62 -3.50 15.95
N ASP A 33 -17.50 -2.62 16.38
CA ASP A 33 -18.83 -2.94 16.94
C ASP A 33 -19.91 -3.21 15.89
N THR A 34 -19.58 -3.01 14.61
CA THR A 34 -20.50 -3.28 13.49
C THR A 34 -20.43 -4.75 13.11
N VAL A 35 -21.57 -5.42 13.09
CA VAL A 35 -21.66 -6.79 12.60
C VAL A 35 -21.94 -6.80 11.10
N LEU A 36 -21.00 -7.33 10.34
CA LEU A 36 -21.12 -7.54 8.90
C LEU A 36 -21.61 -8.97 8.66
N THR A 37 -22.74 -9.14 7.99
CA THR A 37 -23.32 -10.47 7.70
C THR A 37 -22.88 -10.94 6.31
N SER A 38 -22.59 -12.24 6.17
CA SER A 38 -22.29 -12.84 4.88
C SER A 38 -23.48 -12.73 3.92
N GLN A 39 -23.23 -12.20 2.72
CA GLN A 39 -24.24 -12.04 1.67
C GLN A 39 -23.79 -12.65 0.33
N CYS A 40 -22.94 -13.67 0.39
CA CYS A 40 -22.40 -14.33 -0.79
C CYS A 40 -22.55 -15.86 -0.70
N PRO A 41 -22.47 -16.58 -1.83
CA PRO A 41 -22.62 -18.03 -1.86
C PRO A 41 -21.35 -18.78 -1.45
N ASP A 42 -20.27 -18.08 -1.09
CA ASP A 42 -19.01 -18.72 -0.74
C ASP A 42 -19.10 -19.52 0.56
N ALA A 43 -18.53 -20.74 0.55
CA ALA A 43 -18.61 -21.68 1.67
C ALA A 43 -17.82 -21.22 2.90
N ASP A 44 -16.74 -20.46 2.73
CA ASP A 44 -15.90 -19.96 3.83
C ASP A 44 -16.62 -18.82 4.55
N ALA A 45 -17.17 -17.88 3.78
CA ALA A 45 -18.00 -16.81 4.30
C ALA A 45 -19.31 -17.30 4.92
N ALA A 46 -19.93 -18.32 4.34
CA ALA A 46 -21.15 -18.94 4.89
C ALA A 46 -20.87 -19.61 6.24
N ALA A 47 -19.71 -20.25 6.40
CA ALA A 47 -19.34 -20.88 7.67
C ALA A 47 -18.97 -19.86 8.76
N ALA A 48 -18.47 -18.67 8.36
CA ALA A 48 -18.22 -17.58 9.28
C ALA A 48 -19.50 -16.87 9.73
N GLU A 49 -20.56 -16.89 8.90
CA GLU A 49 -21.84 -16.21 9.08
C GLU A 49 -21.73 -14.69 9.21
N SER A 50 -20.83 -14.19 10.04
CA SER A 50 -20.64 -12.76 10.31
C SER A 50 -19.19 -12.41 10.63
N MET A 51 -18.85 -11.13 10.46
CA MET A 51 -17.59 -10.52 10.90
C MET A 51 -17.85 -9.31 11.77
N ALA A 52 -16.96 -9.03 12.73
CA ALA A 52 -17.01 -7.83 13.58
C ALA A 52 -16.12 -6.74 12.96
N GLY A 53 -16.70 -5.81 12.24
CA GLY A 53 -16.00 -4.69 11.61
C GLY A 53 -14.93 -5.09 10.60
N SER A 54 -14.30 -4.08 9.99
CA SER A 54 -13.12 -4.23 9.15
C SER A 54 -12.44 -2.88 8.97
N ARG A 55 -11.11 -2.80 9.06
CA ARG A 55 -10.34 -1.55 8.86
C ARG A 55 -9.98 -1.28 7.41
N GLY A 56 -10.41 -2.09 6.50
CA GLY A 56 -10.24 -1.94 5.07
C GLY A 56 -11.31 -2.69 4.32
N SER A 57 -11.36 -2.51 3.03
CA SER A 57 -12.25 -3.25 2.14
C SER A 57 -11.60 -3.54 0.80
N VAL A 58 -12.21 -4.46 0.08
CA VAL A 58 -11.92 -4.76 -1.32
C VAL A 58 -13.10 -4.32 -2.15
N GLN A 59 -12.86 -3.59 -3.22
CA GLN A 59 -13.86 -3.25 -4.22
C GLN A 59 -13.73 -4.19 -5.41
N LEU A 60 -14.87 -4.58 -5.95
CA LEU A 60 -14.96 -5.39 -7.15
C LEU A 60 -15.04 -4.47 -8.38
N GLY A 61 -14.34 -4.83 -9.44
CA GLY A 61 -14.44 -4.18 -10.73
C GLY A 61 -15.76 -4.48 -11.43
N GLU A 62 -16.14 -3.63 -12.36
CA GLU A 62 -17.34 -3.85 -13.17
C GLU A 62 -17.14 -5.03 -14.12
N GLY A 63 -18.07 -5.98 -14.09
CA GLY A 63 -18.05 -7.15 -14.99
C GLY A 63 -17.08 -8.26 -14.58
N THR A 64 -16.53 -8.21 -13.34
CA THR A 64 -15.68 -9.28 -12.80
C THR A 64 -16.49 -10.49 -12.36
N ASP A 65 -15.89 -11.68 -12.44
CA ASP A 65 -16.42 -12.93 -11.86
C ASP A 65 -16.11 -13.06 -10.35
N ALA A 66 -15.38 -12.08 -9.77
CA ALA A 66 -15.05 -12.08 -8.36
C ALA A 66 -16.29 -11.90 -7.48
N THR A 67 -16.29 -12.56 -6.34
CA THR A 67 -17.38 -12.54 -5.37
C THR A 67 -16.99 -11.80 -4.11
N GLY A 68 -17.77 -10.76 -3.74
CA GLY A 68 -17.60 -10.02 -2.49
C GLY A 68 -18.51 -10.52 -1.39
N CYS A 69 -17.96 -10.65 -0.18
CA CYS A 69 -18.67 -11.11 1.00
C CYS A 69 -18.50 -10.10 2.14
N PHE A 70 -19.47 -10.04 3.06
CA PHE A 70 -19.48 -9.08 4.15
C PHE A 70 -19.41 -7.63 3.65
N PRO A 71 -20.49 -7.14 3.02
CA PRO A 71 -20.52 -5.80 2.44
C PRO A 71 -20.38 -4.72 3.51
N ILE A 72 -19.54 -3.73 3.21
CA ILE A 72 -19.37 -2.50 3.98
C ILE A 72 -20.09 -1.40 3.22
N ALA A 73 -21.26 -0.99 3.69
CA ALA A 73 -22.05 0.03 3.03
C ALA A 73 -21.34 1.40 3.13
N GLN A 74 -21.00 1.98 2.00
CA GLN A 74 -20.59 3.39 1.93
C GLN A 74 -21.13 4.02 0.66
N GLY A 75 -22.05 4.98 0.83
CA GLY A 75 -22.53 5.85 -0.24
C GLY A 75 -23.27 5.15 -1.39
N GLU A 76 -23.78 5.95 -2.32
CA GLU A 76 -24.67 5.45 -3.39
C GLU A 76 -23.93 4.72 -4.53
N ASP A 77 -22.58 4.83 -4.66
CA ASP A 77 -21.90 4.41 -5.89
C ASP A 77 -20.96 3.21 -5.79
N ARG A 78 -20.46 2.81 -4.61
CA ARG A 78 -19.55 1.66 -4.51
C ARG A 78 -19.65 0.94 -3.18
N THR A 79 -19.86 -0.37 -3.22
CA THR A 79 -19.83 -1.25 -2.06
C THR A 79 -18.44 -1.84 -1.90
N GLY A 80 -17.82 -1.65 -0.71
CA GLY A 80 -16.63 -2.39 -0.32
C GLY A 80 -17.00 -3.69 0.38
N TYR A 81 -16.10 -4.68 0.35
CA TYR A 81 -16.30 -5.98 0.98
C TYR A 81 -15.13 -6.29 1.92
N ALA A 82 -15.42 -6.84 3.09
CA ALA A 82 -14.37 -7.24 4.04
C ALA A 82 -13.65 -8.52 3.62
N TYR A 83 -14.27 -9.33 2.76
CA TYR A 83 -13.70 -10.53 2.17
C TYR A 83 -14.13 -10.65 0.72
N ALA A 84 -13.21 -10.99 -0.17
CA ALA A 84 -13.48 -11.20 -1.59
C ALA A 84 -12.75 -12.44 -2.09
N ILE A 85 -13.34 -13.07 -3.11
CA ILE A 85 -12.80 -14.27 -3.77
C ILE A 85 -12.84 -14.05 -5.26
N ASP A 86 -11.73 -14.38 -5.91
CA ASP A 86 -11.61 -14.44 -7.36
C ASP A 86 -11.13 -15.84 -7.77
N ALA A 87 -11.89 -16.50 -8.65
CA ALA A 87 -11.53 -17.78 -9.20
C ALA A 87 -10.50 -17.57 -10.33
N THR A 88 -9.22 -17.76 -10.04
CA THR A 88 -8.17 -17.65 -11.05
C THR A 88 -8.36 -18.72 -12.14
N GLY A 89 -8.26 -18.34 -13.42
CA GLY A 89 -8.45 -19.26 -14.55
C GLY A 89 -7.48 -20.44 -14.62
N GLY A 90 -6.54 -20.55 -13.67
CA GLY A 90 -5.56 -21.63 -13.53
C GLY A 90 -5.95 -22.77 -12.58
N GLY A 91 -7.19 -22.80 -12.06
CA GLY A 91 -7.68 -23.83 -11.14
C GLY A 91 -7.26 -23.62 -9.69
N GLY A 92 -6.85 -22.42 -9.30
CA GLY A 92 -6.70 -21.92 -7.94
C GLY A 92 -7.73 -20.84 -7.64
N ALA A 93 -7.70 -20.28 -6.44
CA ALA A 93 -8.50 -19.13 -6.06
C ALA A 93 -7.63 -18.08 -5.35
N LEU A 94 -7.88 -16.82 -5.63
CA LEU A 94 -7.37 -15.70 -4.85
C LEU A 94 -8.43 -15.34 -3.81
N ARG A 95 -8.07 -15.40 -2.54
CA ARG A 95 -8.91 -14.97 -1.42
C ARG A 95 -8.28 -13.76 -0.76
N VAL A 96 -9.06 -12.75 -0.51
CA VAL A 96 -8.57 -11.49 0.06
C VAL A 96 -9.35 -11.17 1.32
N ILE A 97 -8.69 -11.20 2.47
CA ILE A 97 -9.21 -10.70 3.76
C ILE A 97 -8.69 -9.27 3.91
N ALA A 98 -9.58 -8.30 3.90
CA ALA A 98 -9.20 -6.89 3.84
C ALA A 98 -8.46 -6.39 5.10
N ASP A 99 -8.88 -6.85 6.27
CA ASP A 99 -8.32 -6.45 7.58
C ASP A 99 -7.44 -7.56 8.17
N ALA A 100 -6.14 -7.29 8.35
CA ALA A 100 -5.21 -8.24 8.96
C ALA A 100 -5.53 -8.56 10.42
N ASP A 101 -6.21 -7.68 11.14
CA ASP A 101 -6.54 -7.89 12.54
C ASP A 101 -7.53 -9.04 12.75
N VAL A 102 -8.30 -9.40 11.72
CA VAL A 102 -9.26 -10.53 11.77
C VAL A 102 -8.58 -11.84 12.19
N ILE A 103 -7.32 -12.04 11.81
CA ILE A 103 -6.56 -13.26 12.13
C ILE A 103 -5.65 -13.09 13.37
N THR A 104 -5.67 -11.94 14.04
CA THR A 104 -4.87 -11.73 15.24
C THR A 104 -5.53 -12.36 16.46
N ASN A 105 -4.71 -12.74 17.45
CA ASN A 105 -5.20 -13.33 18.70
C ASN A 105 -6.18 -12.41 19.46
N SER A 106 -6.07 -11.11 19.28
CA SER A 106 -6.94 -10.13 19.93
C SER A 106 -8.38 -10.14 19.38
N ARG A 107 -8.54 -10.47 18.09
CA ARG A 107 -9.83 -10.40 17.41
C ARG A 107 -10.33 -11.73 16.84
N LEU A 108 -9.52 -12.78 16.88
CA LEU A 108 -9.86 -14.08 16.32
C LEU A 108 -11.11 -14.69 16.97
N ALA A 109 -11.39 -14.38 18.23
CA ALA A 109 -12.56 -14.85 18.97
C ALA A 109 -13.84 -14.02 18.71
N GLU A 110 -13.75 -12.92 17.95
CA GLU A 110 -14.89 -12.07 17.63
C GLU A 110 -15.69 -12.65 16.47
N ALA A 111 -17.03 -12.70 16.61
CA ALA A 111 -17.94 -13.19 15.56
C ALA A 111 -17.43 -14.46 14.85
N GLY A 112 -17.46 -14.49 13.53
CA GLY A 112 -17.00 -15.61 12.70
C GLY A 112 -15.53 -15.53 12.26
N HIS A 113 -14.70 -14.67 12.86
CA HIS A 113 -13.31 -14.47 12.42
C HIS A 113 -12.48 -15.75 12.39
N ALA A 114 -12.56 -16.58 13.45
CA ALA A 114 -11.84 -17.84 13.49
C ALA A 114 -12.31 -18.82 12.41
N ALA A 115 -13.61 -18.88 12.18
CA ALA A 115 -14.16 -19.76 11.15
C ALA A 115 -13.69 -19.32 9.75
N LEU A 116 -13.73 -18.02 9.44
CA LEU A 116 -13.24 -17.47 8.18
C LEU A 116 -11.75 -17.75 8.01
N ALA A 117 -10.93 -17.44 9.03
CA ALA A 117 -9.47 -17.63 8.98
C ALA A 117 -9.09 -19.10 8.73
N ILE A 118 -9.67 -20.03 9.50
CA ILE A 118 -9.37 -21.46 9.39
C ILE A 118 -9.79 -21.99 8.02
N ARG A 119 -10.94 -21.57 7.52
CA ARG A 119 -11.44 -22.06 6.23
C ARG A 119 -10.67 -21.44 5.06
N ALA A 120 -10.47 -20.15 5.05
CA ALA A 120 -9.73 -19.48 3.97
C ALA A 120 -8.27 -19.99 3.84
N LEU A 121 -7.62 -20.31 4.96
CA LEU A 121 -6.25 -20.83 4.97
C LEU A 121 -6.17 -22.36 4.86
N GLY A 122 -7.24 -23.08 5.16
CA GLY A 122 -7.27 -24.54 5.30
C GLY A 122 -7.70 -25.31 4.05
N HIS A 123 -7.76 -24.70 2.88
CA HIS A 123 -8.15 -25.38 1.64
C HIS A 123 -7.15 -26.44 1.15
N HIS A 124 -5.89 -26.33 1.57
CA HIS A 124 -4.82 -27.23 1.19
C HIS A 124 -4.10 -27.78 2.43
N GLU A 125 -3.51 -28.95 2.28
CA GLU A 125 -2.74 -29.62 3.34
C GLU A 125 -1.48 -28.85 3.77
N HIS A 126 -0.93 -28.05 2.85
CA HIS A 126 0.27 -27.26 3.09
C HIS A 126 -0.02 -25.78 2.90
N VAL A 127 0.39 -24.98 3.87
CA VAL A 127 0.34 -23.51 3.83
C VAL A 127 1.76 -22.96 3.89
N VAL A 128 2.10 -22.08 2.96
CA VAL A 128 3.35 -21.31 2.99
C VAL A 128 2.99 -19.89 3.40
N TRP A 129 3.47 -19.47 4.57
CA TRP A 129 3.27 -18.12 5.06
C TRP A 129 4.39 -17.21 4.56
N PHE A 130 4.02 -16.17 3.86
CA PHE A 130 4.92 -15.14 3.36
C PHE A 130 4.61 -13.80 4.06
N ASP A 131 5.58 -13.29 4.82
CA ASP A 131 5.44 -11.99 5.47
C ASP A 131 6.02 -10.89 4.57
N ALA A 132 5.14 -10.16 3.91
CA ALA A 132 5.52 -9.06 3.03
C ALA A 132 6.19 -7.90 3.79
N SER A 133 6.00 -7.78 5.10
CA SER A 133 6.64 -6.75 5.92
C SER A 133 8.15 -6.96 6.07
N GLN A 134 8.63 -8.18 5.86
CA GLN A 134 10.06 -8.52 5.86
C GLN A 134 10.77 -8.15 4.56
N GLN A 135 10.02 -7.83 3.51
CA GLN A 135 10.64 -7.27 2.31
C GLN A 135 11.18 -5.88 2.64
N GLN A 136 12.44 -5.66 2.27
CA GLN A 136 13.05 -4.33 2.35
C GLN A 136 12.08 -3.34 1.70
N ILE A 137 11.61 -2.39 2.51
CA ILE A 137 10.79 -1.29 1.98
C ILE A 137 11.64 -0.69 0.86
N PRO A 138 11.19 -0.78 -0.40
CA PRO A 138 11.91 -0.13 -1.48
C PRO A 138 12.11 1.33 -1.07
N THR A 139 13.31 1.84 -1.23
CA THR A 139 13.57 3.24 -0.94
C THR A 139 12.61 4.09 -1.76
N VAL A 140 12.37 5.34 -1.35
CA VAL A 140 11.52 6.29 -2.11
C VAL A 140 11.89 6.34 -3.60
N TRP A 141 13.10 5.91 -3.95
CA TRP A 141 13.62 5.84 -5.31
C TRP A 141 13.25 4.55 -6.06
N ASP A 142 12.87 3.49 -5.35
CA ASP A 142 12.51 2.19 -5.92
C ASP A 142 10.98 2.02 -6.06
N THR A 143 10.19 2.93 -5.46
CA THR A 143 8.74 2.89 -5.59
C THR A 143 8.34 3.34 -7.00
N VAL A 144 7.63 2.46 -7.69
CA VAL A 144 7.05 2.68 -9.03
C VAL A 144 6.16 3.94 -9.09
N SER A 145 5.80 4.50 -7.94
CA SER A 145 5.00 5.73 -7.82
C SER A 145 5.80 7.02 -8.06
N THR A 146 7.13 6.99 -8.13
CA THR A 146 7.90 8.17 -8.54
C THR A 146 7.89 8.26 -10.07
N PRO A 147 7.24 9.28 -10.66
CA PRO A 147 7.23 9.43 -12.11
C PRO A 147 8.68 9.44 -12.64
N PRO A 148 8.97 8.77 -13.76
CA PRO A 148 10.34 8.63 -14.29
C PRO A 148 11.02 9.96 -14.62
N TRP A 149 10.26 11.05 -14.69
CA TRP A 149 10.77 12.39 -14.92
C TRP A 149 11.27 13.10 -13.63
N MET A 150 10.87 12.65 -12.44
CA MET A 150 11.21 13.31 -11.17
C MET A 150 12.72 13.35 -10.89
N PRO A 151 13.50 12.26 -11.02
CA PRO A 151 14.95 12.32 -10.83
C PRO A 151 15.63 13.24 -11.85
N VAL A 152 15.09 13.33 -13.07
CA VAL A 152 15.60 14.23 -14.11
C VAL A 152 15.39 15.68 -13.70
N LEU A 153 14.22 16.05 -13.18
CA LEU A 153 13.96 17.42 -12.69
C LEU A 153 14.83 17.78 -11.49
N LEU A 154 15.05 16.86 -10.56
CA LEU A 154 15.95 17.08 -9.42
C LEU A 154 17.39 17.31 -9.89
N ALA A 155 17.89 16.47 -10.78
CA ALA A 155 19.23 16.65 -11.37
C ALA A 155 19.36 18.01 -12.07
N GLN A 156 18.35 18.40 -12.85
CA GLN A 156 18.32 19.69 -13.53
C GLN A 156 18.28 20.86 -12.55
N GLY A 157 17.53 20.75 -11.46
CA GLY A 157 17.51 21.72 -10.37
C GLY A 157 18.88 21.91 -9.74
N VAL A 158 19.61 20.84 -9.45
CA VAL A 158 20.98 20.89 -8.93
C VAL A 158 21.92 21.61 -9.92
N VAL A 159 21.85 21.27 -11.21
CA VAL A 159 22.67 21.96 -12.25
C VAL A 159 22.39 23.44 -12.29
N ILE A 160 21.12 23.85 -12.23
CA ILE A 160 20.75 25.29 -12.21
C ILE A 160 21.32 25.99 -10.98
N VAL A 161 21.18 25.39 -9.80
CA VAL A 161 21.71 25.95 -8.54
C VAL A 161 23.23 26.10 -8.60
N CYS A 162 23.95 25.08 -9.09
CA CYS A 162 25.40 25.12 -9.28
C CYS A 162 25.80 26.20 -10.27
N ALA A 163 25.11 26.33 -11.40
CA ALA A 163 25.37 27.38 -12.38
C ALA A 163 25.17 28.79 -11.79
N LEU A 164 24.08 29.00 -11.05
CA LEU A 164 23.80 30.24 -10.35
C LEU A 164 24.86 30.56 -9.30
N ALA A 165 25.31 29.57 -8.53
CA ALA A 165 26.38 29.74 -7.55
C ALA A 165 27.70 30.16 -8.21
N VAL A 166 28.07 29.55 -9.33
CA VAL A 166 29.27 29.94 -10.10
C VAL A 166 29.15 31.35 -10.67
N VAL A 167 27.98 31.70 -11.24
CA VAL A 167 27.78 33.05 -11.82
C VAL A 167 27.76 34.11 -10.73
N ARG A 168 27.13 33.84 -9.59
CA ARG A 168 27.10 34.80 -8.47
C ARG A 168 28.40 34.80 -7.66
N GLY A 169 29.08 33.67 -7.51
CA GLY A 169 30.38 33.56 -6.85
C GLY A 169 31.48 34.32 -7.60
N ARG A 170 31.37 34.50 -8.94
CA ARG A 170 32.28 35.34 -9.71
C ARG A 170 32.19 36.83 -9.40
N ARG A 171 31.20 37.24 -8.60
CA ARG A 171 31.05 38.68 -8.18
C ARG A 171 31.87 39.05 -6.95
N PHE A 172 32.52 38.10 -6.28
CA PHE A 172 33.59 38.46 -5.35
C PHE A 172 34.80 38.84 -6.21
N GLY A 173 34.85 40.14 -6.53
CA GLY A 173 35.94 40.72 -7.28
C GLY A 173 37.30 40.41 -6.63
N ARG A 174 38.34 40.42 -7.45
CA ARG A 174 39.75 40.36 -7.02
C ARG A 174 39.90 41.03 -5.67
N ILE A 175 40.43 40.34 -4.70
CA ILE A 175 40.96 40.96 -3.47
C ILE A 175 42.01 41.98 -3.95
N VAL A 176 41.64 43.23 -3.92
CA VAL A 176 42.58 44.31 -4.18
C VAL A 176 43.55 44.30 -3.00
N ALA A 177 44.79 43.88 -3.24
CA ALA A 177 45.85 44.14 -2.31
C ALA A 177 46.08 45.66 -2.31
N GLU A 178 45.60 46.34 -1.27
CA GLU A 178 45.96 47.73 -1.05
C GLU A 178 47.43 47.78 -0.65
N ASP A 179 48.26 48.26 -1.54
CA ASP A 179 49.60 48.76 -1.17
C ASP A 179 49.41 50.05 -0.33
N LEU A 180 49.43 49.83 0.99
CA LEU A 180 49.50 50.95 1.95
C LEU A 180 50.90 51.60 1.87
N PRO A 181 51.05 52.80 1.36
CA PRO A 181 52.31 53.46 1.45
C PRO A 181 52.49 54.03 2.89
N VAL A 182 53.06 53.17 3.75
CA VAL A 182 53.47 53.60 5.07
C VAL A 182 54.82 54.34 4.92
N VAL A 183 54.78 55.67 4.84
CA VAL A 183 55.95 56.46 4.96
C VAL A 183 56.33 56.58 6.44
N VAL A 184 57.31 55.76 6.88
CA VAL A 184 57.87 55.86 8.22
C VAL A 184 58.86 56.98 8.21
N HIS A 185 58.55 58.09 8.84
CA HIS A 185 59.52 59.13 9.12
C HIS A 185 60.46 58.61 10.24
N ALA A 186 61.77 58.52 9.93
CA ALA A 186 62.80 58.29 10.94
C ALA A 186 62.85 59.54 11.80
N ALA A 187 62.61 59.31 13.11
CA ALA A 187 62.90 60.39 14.10
C ALA A 187 64.41 60.41 14.43
N GLU A 188 65.02 61.58 14.30
CA GLU A 188 66.37 61.84 14.83
C GLU A 188 66.37 61.86 16.34
#